data_e799f72b04048ea8b64e4218a4a5e1b8
#
_entry.id   e799f72b04048ea8b64e4218a4a5e1b8
#
_cell.length_a   1.000
_cell.length_b   1.000
_cell.length_c   1.000
_cell.angle_alpha   90.00
_cell.angle_beta   90.00
_cell.angle_gamma   90.00
#
_symmetry.space_group_name_H-M   'P 1'
#
loop_
_entity.id
_entity.type
_entity.pdbx_description
1 polymer ?
#
loop_
_entity_poly.entity_id
_entity_poly.type
_entity_poly.pdbx_seq_one_letter_code
_entity_poly.pdbx_strand_id
1 'polypeptide(L)'
;MKKFHLVILSVVLAFSACSTVSSPKIAQINEGLPKISNIKSISDITSIAFEWEPLYDQNIAGFYLYRASSVGAPMELIAKIDNKFQTHYTDTNLEPNTKYYYSMKTYNELGQVSPDGMSIEAYTTRVIDPVPFAQAIVGLPNRVKIVWRPHPDLRVNSYIVERANMKDMKFKELAKVKNRLSAEYIDDSLKSDESFQYRIIALTYDGIKSPPSKIVESTTKALPPMVANLKASKDAPKKIILTWDKIDYADFAYYKIYSGSNTLLPLSVVAKTAENTYEDVINGVSEKRYYKVSMVDKDGLESPLMSEPVEGITLGAPLAPNIVLCAVEDDGIKVEWIDNDDRAREYIVKRTGGGSSAVFKEIKSKQLKDITALPGKVYSYEVIAIDANGIESKPSNKFTAAK
;
A
#
# COMPACT_ATOMS: atom_id res chain seq x y z
N MET A 1 -43.10 -23.06 20.08
CA MET A 1 -42.26 -24.03 19.37
C MET A 1 -40.89 -24.11 20.07
N LYS A 2 -40.66 -25.18 20.82
CA LYS A 2 -39.47 -25.37 21.67
C LYS A 2 -38.28 -25.82 20.81
N LYS A 3 -37.14 -25.10 20.86
CA LYS A 3 -35.89 -25.52 20.26
C LYS A 3 -35.15 -26.46 21.22
N PHE A 4 -34.98 -27.68 20.81
CA PHE A 4 -34.16 -28.70 21.46
C PHE A 4 -32.67 -28.40 21.19
N HIS A 5 -31.91 -28.21 22.27
CA HIS A 5 -30.46 -28.19 22.21
C HIS A 5 -29.94 -29.60 22.46
N LEU A 6 -29.36 -30.20 21.45
CA LEU A 6 -28.69 -31.47 21.54
C LEU A 6 -27.25 -31.24 22.08
N VAL A 7 -27.01 -31.62 23.31
CA VAL A 7 -25.67 -31.63 23.93
C VAL A 7 -25.04 -32.98 23.58
N ILE A 8 -24.03 -32.97 22.72
CA ILE A 8 -23.19 -34.15 22.42
C ILE A 8 -22.10 -34.18 23.49
N LEU A 9 -22.24 -35.13 24.39
CA LEU A 9 -21.25 -35.50 25.41
C LEU A 9 -20.20 -36.40 24.76
N SER A 10 -19.04 -35.82 24.36
CA SER A 10 -17.88 -36.61 23.90
C SER A 10 -17.16 -37.23 25.10
N VAL A 11 -17.31 -38.52 25.28
CA VAL A 11 -16.53 -39.31 26.23
C VAL A 11 -15.11 -39.48 25.66
N VAL A 12 -14.15 -38.76 26.21
CA VAL A 12 -12.72 -39.01 25.96
C VAL A 12 -12.29 -40.19 26.79
N LEU A 13 -12.15 -41.37 26.16
CA LEU A 13 -11.48 -42.51 26.73
C LEU A 13 -9.98 -42.24 26.77
N ALA A 14 -9.47 -41.83 27.91
CA ALA A 14 -8.05 -41.82 28.20
C ALA A 14 -7.55 -43.27 28.33
N PHE A 15 -6.92 -43.76 27.28
CA PHE A 15 -6.08 -44.94 27.38
C PHE A 15 -4.81 -44.59 28.16
N SER A 16 -4.80 -44.87 29.44
CA SER A 16 -3.57 -44.95 30.24
C SER A 16 -2.76 -46.13 29.77
N ALA A 17 -1.90 -45.90 28.77
CA ALA A 17 -0.82 -46.83 28.48
C ALA A 17 0.17 -46.73 29.65
N CYS A 18 0.02 -47.64 30.62
CA CYS A 18 1.04 -47.90 31.61
C CYS A 18 2.22 -48.55 30.86
N SER A 19 3.13 -47.70 30.33
CA SER A 19 4.46 -48.17 29.97
C SER A 19 5.16 -48.49 31.28
N THR A 20 5.28 -49.76 31.56
CA THR A 20 6.22 -50.23 32.59
C THR A 20 7.60 -49.77 32.16
N VAL A 21 8.08 -48.69 32.76
CA VAL A 21 9.49 -48.30 32.70
C VAL A 21 10.22 -49.45 33.41
N SER A 22 10.71 -50.41 32.62
CA SER A 22 11.64 -51.41 33.12
C SER A 22 12.88 -50.62 33.55
N SER A 23 13.20 -50.71 34.82
CA SER A 23 14.48 -50.22 35.36
C SER A 23 15.58 -50.66 34.41
N PRO A 24 16.50 -49.77 33.96
CA PRO A 24 17.57 -50.18 33.07
C PRO A 24 18.34 -51.31 33.73
N LYS A 25 18.34 -52.54 33.14
CA LYS A 25 19.23 -53.61 33.55
C LYS A 25 20.62 -53.04 33.50
N ILE A 26 21.31 -52.99 34.66
CA ILE A 26 22.73 -52.63 34.68
C ILE A 26 23.42 -53.58 33.73
N ALA A 27 23.92 -53.06 32.63
CA ALA A 27 24.58 -53.89 31.62
C ALA A 27 25.81 -54.53 32.26
N GLN A 28 25.91 -55.85 32.17
CA GLN A 28 27.03 -56.61 32.72
C GLN A 28 28.31 -56.19 31.99
N ILE A 29 29.32 -55.81 32.76
CA ILE A 29 30.63 -55.44 32.21
C ILE A 29 31.35 -56.74 31.78
N ASN A 30 31.90 -56.70 30.57
CA ASN A 30 32.76 -57.76 30.04
C ASN A 30 34.15 -57.20 29.75
N GLU A 31 35.11 -57.55 30.59
CA GLU A 31 36.49 -57.07 30.48
C GLU A 31 37.20 -57.51 29.18
N GLY A 32 36.66 -58.50 28.47
CA GLY A 32 37.15 -58.97 27.19
C GLY A 32 36.72 -58.15 25.99
N LEU A 33 35.78 -57.20 26.18
CA LEU A 33 35.36 -56.31 25.09
C LEU A 33 36.35 -55.13 24.96
N PRO A 34 36.77 -54.77 23.73
CA PRO A 34 37.71 -53.69 23.52
C PRO A 34 37.09 -52.37 23.89
N LYS A 35 37.88 -51.50 24.55
CA LYS A 35 37.55 -50.13 24.86
C LYS A 35 37.75 -49.26 23.65
N ILE A 36 36.91 -48.21 23.48
CA ILE A 36 37.11 -47.22 22.44
C ILE A 36 38.15 -46.22 22.94
N SER A 37 39.16 -45.99 22.10
CA SER A 37 40.19 -44.97 22.30
C SER A 37 40.17 -44.01 21.10
N ASN A 38 40.87 -42.87 21.24
CA ASN A 38 41.03 -41.90 20.16
C ASN A 38 39.73 -41.36 19.56
N ILE A 39 38.78 -40.96 20.45
CA ILE A 39 37.57 -40.30 20.02
C ILE A 39 37.88 -38.81 19.82
N LYS A 40 37.60 -38.30 18.61
CA LYS A 40 37.64 -36.89 18.27
C LYS A 40 36.23 -36.31 18.25
N SER A 41 36.10 -35.00 18.52
CA SER A 41 34.82 -34.31 18.44
C SER A 41 34.98 -33.01 17.66
N ILE A 42 33.91 -32.65 16.93
CA ILE A 42 33.72 -31.37 16.28
C ILE A 42 32.40 -30.80 16.77
N SER A 43 32.42 -29.57 17.26
CA SER A 43 31.24 -28.92 17.83
C SER A 43 30.66 -27.86 16.92
N ASP A 44 29.34 -27.82 16.87
CA ASP A 44 28.57 -26.72 16.29
C ASP A 44 27.67 -26.10 17.40
N ILE A 45 26.71 -25.25 17.03
CA ILE A 45 25.88 -24.48 17.98
C ILE A 45 24.97 -25.43 18.79
N THR A 46 24.36 -26.41 18.17
CA THR A 46 23.38 -27.33 18.80
C THR A 46 23.70 -28.80 18.54
N SER A 47 24.89 -29.08 18.07
CA SER A 47 25.34 -30.44 17.76
C SER A 47 26.81 -30.66 18.05
N ILE A 48 27.17 -31.91 18.35
CA ILE A 48 28.53 -32.35 18.50
C ILE A 48 28.67 -33.65 17.75
N ALA A 49 29.57 -33.68 16.75
CA ALA A 49 29.91 -34.86 15.99
C ALA A 49 31.13 -35.52 16.60
N PHE A 50 31.11 -36.86 16.59
CA PHE A 50 32.17 -37.71 17.09
C PHE A 50 32.71 -38.58 15.94
N GLU A 51 34.01 -38.81 15.97
CA GLU A 51 34.73 -39.76 15.10
C GLU A 51 35.62 -40.61 15.96
N TRP A 52 35.62 -41.95 15.70
CA TRP A 52 36.50 -42.90 16.38
C TRP A 52 37.11 -43.86 15.40
N GLU A 53 38.19 -44.56 15.85
CA GLU A 53 38.85 -45.53 15.02
C GLU A 53 38.01 -46.80 14.87
N PRO A 54 37.97 -47.44 13.66
CA PRO A 54 37.25 -48.68 13.44
C PRO A 54 37.80 -49.80 14.29
N LEU A 55 36.92 -50.59 14.92
CA LEU A 55 37.27 -51.77 15.70
C LEU A 55 36.88 -53.02 14.92
N TYR A 56 37.85 -53.85 14.61
CA TYR A 56 37.64 -55.08 13.82
C TYR A 56 37.51 -56.34 14.71
N ASP A 57 36.89 -56.25 15.88
CA ASP A 57 36.63 -57.36 16.79
C ASP A 57 35.32 -58.09 16.44
N GLN A 58 35.38 -59.40 16.36
CA GLN A 58 34.18 -60.24 16.01
C GLN A 58 33.16 -60.26 17.14
N ASN A 59 33.57 -60.01 18.39
CA ASN A 59 32.70 -60.05 19.56
C ASN A 59 31.88 -58.76 19.75
N ILE A 60 32.14 -57.72 18.96
CA ILE A 60 31.41 -56.44 19.03
C ILE A 60 30.18 -56.51 18.13
N ALA A 61 29.00 -56.16 18.66
CA ALA A 61 27.76 -55.91 17.92
C ALA A 61 27.56 -54.45 17.55
N GLY A 62 28.06 -53.51 18.40
CA GLY A 62 27.92 -52.11 18.17
C GLY A 62 28.43 -51.24 19.33
N PHE A 63 27.91 -50.04 19.44
CA PHE A 63 28.36 -49.02 20.41
C PHE A 63 27.19 -48.41 21.16
N TYR A 64 27.41 -48.06 22.42
CA TYR A 64 26.55 -47.20 23.22
C TYR A 64 27.25 -45.87 23.47
N LEU A 65 26.58 -44.77 23.19
CA LEU A 65 27.03 -43.41 23.52
C LEU A 65 26.22 -42.88 24.69
N TYR A 66 26.93 -42.44 25.68
CA TYR A 66 26.36 -41.85 26.91
C TYR A 66 26.74 -40.39 27.00
N ARG A 67 25.86 -39.57 27.60
CA ARG A 67 26.07 -38.15 27.84
C ARG A 67 25.71 -37.78 29.26
N ALA A 68 26.44 -36.84 29.83
CA ALA A 68 26.09 -36.13 31.05
C ALA A 68 26.21 -34.61 30.84
N SER A 69 25.39 -33.82 31.55
CA SER A 69 25.37 -32.32 31.47
C SER A 69 26.37 -31.68 32.46
N SER A 70 26.92 -32.42 33.39
CA SER A 70 27.91 -31.93 34.36
C SER A 70 28.82 -33.02 34.91
N VAL A 71 29.94 -32.65 35.47
CA VAL A 71 30.85 -33.57 36.15
C VAL A 71 30.12 -34.24 37.31
N GLY A 72 30.17 -35.59 37.37
CA GLY A 72 29.53 -36.38 38.39
C GLY A 72 28.01 -36.59 38.26
N ALA A 73 27.40 -36.01 37.24
CA ALA A 73 26.01 -36.32 36.87
C ALA A 73 25.94 -37.77 36.29
N PRO A 74 24.78 -38.44 36.44
CA PRO A 74 24.56 -39.72 35.81
C PRO A 74 24.75 -39.65 34.32
N MET A 75 25.47 -40.62 33.72
CA MET A 75 25.59 -40.77 32.29
C MET A 75 24.31 -41.38 31.74
N GLU A 76 23.63 -40.66 30.86
CA GLU A 76 22.41 -41.13 30.16
C GLU A 76 22.77 -41.75 28.81
N LEU A 77 22.18 -42.88 28.49
CA LEU A 77 22.32 -43.49 27.17
C LEU A 77 21.55 -42.64 26.15
N ILE A 78 22.28 -42.01 25.22
CA ILE A 78 21.68 -41.16 24.20
C ILE A 78 21.61 -41.83 22.83
N ALA A 79 22.46 -42.85 22.57
CA ALA A 79 22.44 -43.58 21.33
C ALA A 79 22.87 -45.03 21.49
N LYS A 80 22.19 -45.92 20.76
CA LYS A 80 22.59 -47.27 20.46
C LYS A 80 22.94 -47.37 18.97
N ILE A 81 24.19 -47.67 18.66
CA ILE A 81 24.73 -47.73 17.29
C ILE A 81 24.90 -49.23 16.95
N ASP A 82 23.95 -49.80 16.20
CA ASP A 82 23.90 -51.23 15.92
C ASP A 82 24.88 -51.71 14.80
N ASN A 83 25.48 -50.76 14.09
CA ASN A 83 26.47 -51.04 13.06
C ASN A 83 27.90 -50.93 13.60
N LYS A 84 28.55 -52.06 13.83
CA LYS A 84 29.92 -52.15 14.35
C LYS A 84 30.99 -51.54 13.41
N PHE A 85 30.65 -51.29 12.14
CA PHE A 85 31.53 -50.63 11.18
C PHE A 85 31.35 -49.12 11.14
N GLN A 86 30.38 -48.58 11.88
CA GLN A 86 30.18 -47.15 11.97
C GLN A 86 31.24 -46.51 12.85
N THR A 87 31.82 -45.40 12.38
CA THR A 87 32.89 -44.67 13.06
C THR A 87 32.53 -43.23 13.35
N HIS A 88 31.30 -42.84 13.05
CA HIS A 88 30.84 -41.47 13.24
C HIS A 88 29.45 -41.45 13.87
N TYR A 89 29.20 -40.48 14.72
CA TYR A 89 27.88 -40.18 15.27
C TYR A 89 27.74 -38.70 15.57
N THR A 90 26.56 -38.13 15.41
CA THR A 90 26.29 -36.76 15.74
C THR A 90 25.16 -36.66 16.77
N ASP A 91 25.48 -36.10 17.93
CA ASP A 91 24.52 -35.73 18.95
C ASP A 91 23.93 -34.35 18.60
N THR A 92 22.61 -34.25 18.59
CA THR A 92 21.88 -33.03 18.11
C THR A 92 20.91 -32.54 19.19
N ASN A 93 20.28 -31.37 18.94
CA ASN A 93 19.35 -30.70 19.85
C ASN A 93 20.00 -30.35 21.21
N LEU A 94 21.26 -30.00 21.18
CA LEU A 94 22.01 -29.54 22.34
C LEU A 94 21.79 -28.04 22.59
N GLU A 95 21.91 -27.63 23.85
CA GLU A 95 21.88 -26.22 24.20
C GLU A 95 23.17 -25.51 23.71
N PRO A 96 23.09 -24.31 23.14
CA PRO A 96 24.24 -23.53 22.72
C PRO A 96 25.14 -23.14 23.91
N ASN A 97 26.45 -22.97 23.64
CA ASN A 97 27.44 -22.53 24.60
C ASN A 97 27.45 -23.36 25.87
N THR A 98 27.24 -24.67 25.74
CA THR A 98 27.07 -25.59 26.86
C THR A 98 28.12 -26.71 26.80
N LYS A 99 28.68 -27.04 27.97
CA LYS A 99 29.61 -28.16 28.14
C LYS A 99 28.84 -29.44 28.35
N TYR A 100 29.27 -30.49 27.68
CA TYR A 100 28.77 -31.86 27.83
C TYR A 100 29.94 -32.83 28.05
N TYR A 101 29.64 -33.93 28.74
CA TYR A 101 30.55 -35.01 29.02
C TYR A 101 30.04 -36.28 28.34
N TYR A 102 30.89 -36.98 27.61
CA TYR A 102 30.51 -38.17 26.88
C TYR A 102 31.38 -39.33 27.26
N SER A 103 30.79 -40.54 27.19
CA SER A 103 31.48 -41.81 27.29
C SER A 103 30.91 -42.76 26.27
N MET A 104 31.76 -43.57 25.65
CA MET A 104 31.36 -44.55 24.66
C MET A 104 31.83 -45.92 25.09
N LYS A 105 30.95 -46.93 24.96
CA LYS A 105 31.24 -48.34 25.25
C LYS A 105 30.89 -49.18 24.03
N THR A 106 31.69 -50.25 23.82
CA THR A 106 31.27 -51.32 22.90
C THR A 106 30.27 -52.22 23.60
N TYR A 107 29.41 -52.90 22.84
CA TYR A 107 28.54 -53.93 23.34
C TYR A 107 28.54 -55.15 22.41
N ASN A 108 28.21 -56.36 22.98
CA ASN A 108 28.10 -57.61 22.23
C ASN A 108 26.63 -58.04 22.08
N GLU A 109 26.39 -59.11 21.35
CA GLU A 109 25.03 -59.65 21.11
C GLU A 109 24.32 -60.11 22.39
N LEU A 110 25.04 -60.42 23.48
CA LEU A 110 24.49 -60.76 24.78
C LEU A 110 24.09 -59.55 25.60
N GLY A 111 24.31 -58.30 25.08
CA GLY A 111 24.02 -57.07 25.77
C GLY A 111 25.04 -56.69 26.86
N GLN A 112 26.18 -57.38 26.92
CA GLN A 112 27.30 -57.03 27.80
C GLN A 112 28.06 -55.82 27.19
N VAL A 113 28.65 -54.98 28.05
CA VAL A 113 29.36 -53.74 27.65
C VAL A 113 30.82 -53.80 28.02
N SER A 114 31.65 -53.09 27.29
CA SER A 114 33.05 -52.89 27.67
C SER A 114 33.15 -52.10 28.99
N PRO A 115 34.28 -52.19 29.71
CA PRO A 115 34.62 -51.23 30.74
C PRO A 115 34.63 -49.79 30.18
N ASP A 116 34.61 -48.80 31.08
CA ASP A 116 34.68 -47.39 30.70
C ASP A 116 35.96 -47.10 29.89
N GLY A 117 35.75 -46.50 28.74
CA GLY A 117 36.81 -45.98 27.91
C GLY A 117 37.18 -44.53 28.26
N MET A 118 37.64 -43.79 27.30
CA MET A 118 37.97 -42.39 27.45
C MET A 118 36.73 -41.52 27.63
N SER A 119 36.70 -40.68 28.66
CA SER A 119 35.68 -39.63 28.79
C SER A 119 36.08 -38.44 27.94
N ILE A 120 35.12 -37.86 27.26
CA ILE A 120 35.32 -36.72 26.37
C ILE A 120 34.56 -35.54 26.93
N GLU A 121 35.24 -34.40 27.04
CA GLU A 121 34.60 -33.11 27.24
C GLU A 121 34.41 -32.40 25.87
N ALA A 122 33.21 -31.97 25.58
CA ALA A 122 32.94 -31.22 24.38
C ALA A 122 31.99 -30.04 24.68
N TYR A 123 32.14 -28.96 23.95
CA TYR A 123 31.39 -27.72 24.15
C TYR A 123 30.65 -27.41 22.86
N THR A 124 29.36 -27.16 22.94
CA THR A 124 28.67 -26.52 21.82
C THR A 124 29.18 -25.08 21.65
N THR A 125 29.20 -24.59 20.44
CA THR A 125 29.60 -23.22 20.14
C THR A 125 28.49 -22.22 20.56
N ARG A 126 28.88 -20.97 20.77
CA ARG A 126 27.92 -19.91 21.06
C ARG A 126 27.01 -19.65 19.86
N VAL A 127 25.80 -19.12 20.13
CA VAL A 127 24.91 -18.57 19.09
C VAL A 127 25.65 -17.49 18.31
N ILE A 128 25.39 -17.41 17.02
CA ILE A 128 25.93 -16.37 16.15
C ILE A 128 25.59 -14.97 16.67
N ASP A 129 26.46 -14.01 16.44
CA ASP A 129 26.26 -12.63 16.87
C ASP A 129 25.07 -11.98 16.13
N PRO A 130 24.49 -10.88 16.64
CA PRO A 130 23.51 -10.10 15.89
C PRO A 130 24.09 -9.53 14.60
N VAL A 131 23.23 -9.22 13.64
CA VAL A 131 23.63 -8.46 12.44
C VAL A 131 24.28 -7.15 12.88
N PRO A 132 25.55 -6.88 12.46
CA PRO A 132 26.38 -5.82 13.08
C PRO A 132 25.93 -4.40 12.74
N PHE A 133 25.20 -4.24 11.64
CA PHE A 133 24.70 -2.94 11.17
C PHE A 133 23.38 -3.12 10.46
N ALA A 134 22.41 -2.25 10.75
CA ALA A 134 21.17 -2.09 9.99
C ALA A 134 20.83 -0.60 9.91
N GLN A 135 20.16 -0.20 8.84
CA GLN A 135 19.64 1.13 8.62
C GLN A 135 18.32 1.06 7.86
N ALA A 136 17.38 1.94 8.20
CA ALA A 136 16.16 2.15 7.45
C ALA A 136 16.22 3.55 6.80
N ILE A 137 15.86 3.63 5.50
CA ILE A 137 15.89 4.88 4.72
C ILE A 137 14.59 5.61 4.94
N VAL A 138 14.68 6.85 5.41
CA VAL A 138 13.53 7.71 5.76
C VAL A 138 13.05 8.49 4.54
N GLY A 139 11.75 8.79 4.48
CA GLY A 139 11.18 9.74 3.51
C GLY A 139 10.95 9.18 2.11
N LEU A 140 10.91 7.87 1.93
CA LEU A 140 10.53 7.28 0.65
C LEU A 140 8.99 7.25 0.48
N PRO A 141 8.48 7.42 -0.76
CA PRO A 141 7.04 7.41 -1.02
C PRO A 141 6.46 6.00 -0.83
N ASN A 142 5.52 5.86 0.11
CA ASN A 142 4.76 4.65 0.39
C ASN A 142 5.59 3.37 0.62
N ARG A 143 6.85 3.52 1.02
CA ARG A 143 7.77 2.40 1.28
C ARG A 143 8.86 2.77 2.25
N VAL A 144 9.49 1.73 2.81
CA VAL A 144 10.73 1.85 3.58
C VAL A 144 11.75 0.88 2.98
N LYS A 145 12.95 1.34 2.69
CA LYS A 145 14.08 0.49 2.33
C LYS A 145 14.92 0.24 3.57
N ILE A 146 15.12 -1.03 3.91
CA ILE A 146 15.96 -1.50 4.99
C ILE A 146 17.22 -2.08 4.36
N VAL A 147 18.39 -1.67 4.83
CA VAL A 147 19.67 -2.18 4.42
C VAL A 147 20.46 -2.64 5.64
N TRP A 148 21.26 -3.68 5.49
CA TRP A 148 22.13 -4.16 6.56
C TRP A 148 23.48 -4.64 5.99
N ARG A 149 24.43 -4.86 6.88
CA ARG A 149 25.71 -5.47 6.47
C ARG A 149 25.54 -6.99 6.44
N PRO A 150 25.97 -7.69 5.37
CA PRO A 150 26.00 -9.15 5.35
C PRO A 150 26.71 -9.70 6.59
N HIS A 151 26.15 -10.72 7.20
CA HIS A 151 26.70 -11.32 8.41
C HIS A 151 28.07 -11.98 8.10
N PRO A 152 29.11 -11.79 8.94
CA PRO A 152 30.42 -12.34 8.69
C PRO A 152 30.48 -13.87 8.83
N ASP A 153 29.65 -14.46 9.68
CA ASP A 153 29.60 -15.92 9.91
C ASP A 153 29.07 -16.65 8.66
N LEU A 154 29.87 -17.58 8.14
CA LEU A 154 29.56 -18.35 6.92
C LEU A 154 28.41 -19.33 7.08
N ARG A 155 28.03 -19.67 8.33
CA ARG A 155 26.86 -20.53 8.63
C ARG A 155 25.54 -19.82 8.37
N VAL A 156 25.51 -18.50 8.27
CA VAL A 156 24.31 -17.74 7.94
C VAL A 156 23.93 -17.95 6.49
N ASN A 157 22.67 -18.33 6.23
CA ASN A 157 22.13 -18.51 4.89
C ASN A 157 21.02 -17.54 4.51
N SER A 158 20.39 -16.91 5.49
CA SER A 158 19.25 -16.03 5.27
C SER A 158 19.05 -15.05 6.42
N TYR A 159 18.13 -14.11 6.24
CA TYR A 159 17.74 -13.13 7.26
C TYR A 159 16.22 -13.11 7.41
N ILE A 160 15.76 -12.86 8.63
CA ILE A 160 14.38 -12.54 8.94
C ILE A 160 14.33 -11.03 9.18
N VAL A 161 13.50 -10.33 8.42
CA VAL A 161 13.17 -8.93 8.65
C VAL A 161 11.90 -8.88 9.48
N GLU A 162 11.96 -8.25 10.64
CA GLU A 162 10.81 -8.04 11.50
C GLU A 162 10.44 -6.56 11.54
N ARG A 163 9.13 -6.27 11.56
CA ARG A 163 8.54 -4.94 11.66
C ARG A 163 7.64 -4.83 12.88
N ALA A 164 7.68 -3.67 13.53
CA ALA A 164 6.69 -3.24 14.51
C ALA A 164 6.15 -1.86 14.12
N ASN A 165 4.88 -1.58 14.42
CA ASN A 165 4.35 -0.24 14.36
C ASN A 165 4.67 0.51 15.67
N MET A 166 4.62 1.84 15.66
CA MET A 166 4.96 2.68 16.82
C MET A 166 3.93 2.61 17.96
N LYS A 167 2.76 1.98 17.76
CA LYS A 167 1.69 1.97 18.77
C LYS A 167 1.83 0.81 19.74
N ASP A 168 2.06 -0.40 19.26
CA ASP A 168 2.11 -1.61 20.07
C ASP A 168 3.53 -2.16 20.26
N MET A 169 4.48 -1.68 19.46
CA MET A 169 5.90 -2.06 19.47
C MET A 169 6.13 -3.57 19.42
N LYS A 170 5.16 -4.32 18.88
CA LYS A 170 5.24 -5.78 18.74
C LYS A 170 5.84 -6.13 17.38
N PHE A 171 7.04 -6.69 17.43
CA PHE A 171 7.72 -7.18 16.23
C PHE A 171 7.04 -8.43 15.68
N LYS A 172 6.80 -8.42 14.37
CA LYS A 172 6.30 -9.57 13.60
C LYS A 172 7.20 -9.79 12.39
N GLU A 173 7.38 -11.04 12.03
CA GLU A 173 8.08 -11.40 10.81
C GLU A 173 7.36 -10.78 9.60
N LEU A 174 8.09 -9.98 8.85
CA LEU A 174 7.64 -9.35 7.63
C LEU A 174 8.09 -10.13 6.41
N ALA A 175 9.36 -10.55 6.40
CA ALA A 175 9.95 -11.26 5.28
C ALA A 175 11.14 -12.13 5.69
N LYS A 176 11.41 -13.15 4.88
CA LYS A 176 12.64 -13.93 4.92
C LYS A 176 13.45 -13.67 3.66
N VAL A 177 14.63 -13.07 3.81
CA VAL A 177 15.56 -12.76 2.72
C VAL A 177 16.58 -13.89 2.63
N LYS A 178 16.53 -14.65 1.53
CA LYS A 178 17.45 -15.77 1.26
C LYS A 178 18.81 -15.23 0.82
N ASN A 179 19.86 -16.01 1.06
CA ASN A 179 21.24 -15.71 0.72
C ASN A 179 21.90 -14.71 1.70
N ARG A 180 23.03 -15.14 2.29
CA ARG A 180 23.82 -14.34 3.24
C ARG A 180 24.27 -12.98 2.68
N LEU A 181 24.51 -12.88 1.39
CA LEU A 181 24.99 -11.64 0.74
C LEU A 181 23.84 -10.72 0.30
N SER A 182 22.59 -11.17 0.34
CA SER A 182 21.41 -10.32 0.08
C SER A 182 21.12 -9.51 1.34
N ALA A 183 21.45 -8.23 1.32
CA ALA A 183 21.50 -7.36 2.49
C ALA A 183 20.57 -6.16 2.39
N GLU A 184 19.43 -6.32 1.73
CA GLU A 184 18.39 -5.30 1.65
C GLU A 184 16.99 -5.91 1.55
N TYR A 185 16.03 -5.11 1.98
CA TYR A 185 14.61 -5.39 1.82
C TYR A 185 13.83 -4.10 1.61
N ILE A 186 12.81 -4.13 0.77
CA ILE A 186 11.90 -3.01 0.55
C ILE A 186 10.53 -3.42 1.08
N ASP A 187 10.10 -2.73 2.12
CA ASP A 187 8.74 -2.80 2.65
C ASP A 187 7.90 -1.77 1.90
N ASP A 188 7.04 -2.23 1.00
CA ASP A 188 6.23 -1.39 0.12
C ASP A 188 4.74 -1.41 0.51
N SER A 189 3.92 -0.70 -0.26
CA SER A 189 2.47 -0.60 -0.06
C SER A 189 2.08 -0.01 1.31
N LEU A 190 2.95 0.81 1.88
CA LEU A 190 2.70 1.56 3.11
C LEU A 190 1.93 2.85 2.78
N LYS A 191 1.26 3.42 3.79
CA LYS A 191 0.65 4.74 3.65
C LYS A 191 1.70 5.83 3.85
N SER A 192 1.38 7.03 3.39
CA SER A 192 2.19 8.21 3.64
C SER A 192 2.16 8.61 5.12
N ASP A 193 3.27 9.16 5.61
CA ASP A 193 3.44 9.63 6.99
C ASP A 193 3.24 8.54 8.06
N GLU A 194 3.56 7.28 7.71
CA GLU A 194 3.55 6.17 8.67
C GLU A 194 4.97 5.85 9.16
N SER A 195 5.10 5.65 10.47
CA SER A 195 6.36 5.32 11.13
C SER A 195 6.39 3.87 11.59
N PHE A 196 7.52 3.21 11.36
CA PHE A 196 7.76 1.81 11.70
C PHE A 196 9.13 1.60 12.31
N GLN A 197 9.24 0.55 13.11
CA GLN A 197 10.50 0.00 13.62
C GLN A 197 10.82 -1.31 12.92
N TYR A 198 12.09 -1.53 12.63
CA TYR A 198 12.59 -2.74 12.00
C TYR A 198 13.78 -3.30 12.78
N ARG A 199 13.94 -4.62 12.73
CA ARG A 199 15.12 -5.33 13.19
C ARG A 199 15.38 -6.55 12.33
N ILE A 200 16.63 -6.97 12.27
CA ILE A 200 17.08 -8.05 11.40
C ILE A 200 17.61 -9.17 12.29
N ILE A 201 17.23 -10.41 12.00
CA ILE A 201 17.71 -11.62 12.64
C ILE A 201 18.42 -12.46 11.58
N ALA A 202 19.66 -12.82 11.81
CA ALA A 202 20.37 -13.77 10.96
C ALA A 202 19.92 -15.21 11.25
N LEU A 203 19.80 -16.04 10.22
CA LEU A 203 19.40 -17.42 10.31
C LEU A 203 20.46 -18.32 9.66
N THR A 204 20.92 -19.35 10.39
CA THR A 204 21.87 -20.33 9.87
C THR A 204 21.20 -21.37 8.96
N TYR A 205 22.02 -22.20 8.30
CA TYR A 205 21.54 -23.34 7.51
C TYR A 205 20.70 -24.33 8.35
N ASP A 206 21.03 -24.49 9.63
CA ASP A 206 20.35 -25.36 10.57
C ASP A 206 19.13 -24.72 11.25
N GLY A 207 18.77 -23.49 10.84
CA GLY A 207 17.61 -22.79 11.36
C GLY A 207 17.83 -22.07 12.69
N ILE A 208 19.07 -21.92 13.15
CA ILE A 208 19.40 -21.24 14.40
C ILE A 208 19.37 -19.73 14.17
N LYS A 209 18.65 -19.01 15.03
CA LYS A 209 18.46 -17.57 14.97
C LYS A 209 19.54 -16.83 15.79
N SER A 210 20.08 -15.76 15.24
CA SER A 210 20.84 -14.80 16.03
C SER A 210 19.92 -14.02 16.99
N PRO A 211 20.49 -13.34 18.01
CA PRO A 211 19.78 -12.22 18.59
C PRO A 211 19.44 -11.17 17.54
N PRO A 212 18.37 -10.36 17.74
CA PRO A 212 18.02 -9.29 16.79
C PRO A 212 19.12 -8.23 16.68
N SER A 213 19.23 -7.59 15.53
CA SER A 213 20.03 -6.37 15.35
C SER A 213 19.53 -5.23 16.26
N LYS A 214 20.25 -4.13 16.30
CA LYS A 214 19.70 -2.86 16.79
C LYS A 214 18.44 -2.52 16.01
N ILE A 215 17.46 -1.94 16.74
CA ILE A 215 16.22 -1.43 16.14
C ILE A 215 16.56 -0.20 15.32
N VAL A 216 15.99 -0.12 14.11
CA VAL A 216 16.07 1.05 13.22
C VAL A 216 14.67 1.53 12.92
N GLU A 217 14.49 2.84 12.83
CA GLU A 217 13.20 3.49 12.63
C GLU A 217 13.17 4.20 11.27
N SER A 218 12.00 4.25 10.67
CA SER A 218 11.77 5.02 9.45
C SER A 218 10.33 5.48 9.39
N THR A 219 10.15 6.64 8.73
CA THR A 219 8.85 7.20 8.41
C THR A 219 8.77 7.36 6.90
N THR A 220 7.66 6.96 6.31
CA THR A 220 7.38 7.17 4.89
C THR A 220 7.19 8.66 4.58
N LYS A 221 7.36 9.06 3.32
CA LYS A 221 7.17 10.45 2.89
C LYS A 221 5.75 10.92 3.20
N ALA A 222 5.63 12.11 3.79
CA ALA A 222 4.35 12.76 4.01
C ALA A 222 3.70 13.19 2.68
N LEU A 223 2.37 13.31 2.68
CA LEU A 223 1.66 13.86 1.52
C LEU A 223 2.01 15.34 1.32
N PRO A 224 1.99 15.84 0.07
CA PRO A 224 2.12 17.26 -0.21
C PRO A 224 1.03 18.09 0.50
N PRO A 225 1.25 19.38 0.75
CA PRO A 225 0.27 20.25 1.38
C PRO A 225 -0.98 20.43 0.50
N MET A 226 -2.14 20.54 1.15
CA MET A 226 -3.42 20.77 0.48
C MET A 226 -3.43 22.15 -0.19
N VAL A 227 -4.04 22.22 -1.38
CA VAL A 227 -4.25 23.48 -2.10
C VAL A 227 -5.25 24.36 -1.34
N ALA A 228 -4.90 25.62 -1.15
CA ALA A 228 -5.72 26.60 -0.43
C ALA A 228 -6.30 27.68 -1.37
N ASN A 229 -7.39 28.33 -0.91
CA ASN A 229 -8.01 29.49 -1.53
C ASN A 229 -8.43 29.30 -3.00
N LEU A 230 -8.88 28.07 -3.35
CA LEU A 230 -9.47 27.85 -4.68
C LEU A 230 -10.68 28.75 -4.87
N LYS A 231 -10.69 29.49 -5.98
CA LYS A 231 -11.79 30.33 -6.45
C LYS A 231 -12.16 29.95 -7.87
N ALA A 232 -13.44 30.08 -8.21
CA ALA A 232 -13.96 29.87 -9.55
C ALA A 232 -14.78 31.10 -9.95
N SER A 233 -14.64 31.56 -11.20
CA SER A 233 -15.40 32.71 -11.73
C SER A 233 -16.90 32.34 -11.85
N LYS A 234 -17.76 33.37 -11.77
CA LYS A 234 -19.21 33.26 -11.94
C LYS A 234 -19.79 34.13 -13.06
N ASP A 235 -18.91 34.80 -13.82
CA ASP A 235 -19.27 35.82 -14.80
C ASP A 235 -18.40 35.81 -16.06
N ALA A 236 -17.55 34.80 -16.23
CA ALA A 236 -16.74 34.71 -17.44
C ALA A 236 -17.57 34.11 -18.61
N PRO A 237 -17.51 34.73 -19.80
CA PRO A 237 -18.27 34.25 -20.95
C PRO A 237 -17.75 32.92 -21.46
N LYS A 238 -18.63 31.91 -21.55
CA LYS A 238 -18.34 30.57 -22.12
C LYS A 238 -17.16 29.83 -21.53
N LYS A 239 -16.68 30.25 -20.35
CA LYS A 239 -15.61 29.59 -19.59
C LYS A 239 -15.75 29.84 -18.08
N ILE A 240 -15.07 29.01 -17.30
CA ILE A 240 -14.88 29.22 -15.86
C ILE A 240 -13.38 29.30 -15.61
N ILE A 241 -12.96 30.35 -14.91
CA ILE A 241 -11.57 30.61 -14.57
C ILE A 241 -11.37 30.19 -13.11
N LEU A 242 -10.42 29.30 -12.88
CA LEU A 242 -9.99 28.86 -11.57
C LEU A 242 -8.69 29.56 -11.18
N THR A 243 -8.58 29.94 -9.92
CA THR A 243 -7.34 30.47 -9.32
C THR A 243 -7.20 29.92 -7.91
N TRP A 244 -5.97 29.70 -7.46
CA TRP A 244 -5.65 29.23 -6.12
C TRP A 244 -4.29 29.77 -5.67
N ASP A 245 -3.96 29.58 -4.40
CA ASP A 245 -2.68 30.01 -3.88
C ASP A 245 -1.54 29.16 -4.48
N LYS A 246 -0.49 29.86 -4.92
CA LYS A 246 0.74 29.18 -5.33
C LYS A 246 1.42 28.58 -4.11
N ILE A 247 1.78 27.31 -4.20
CA ILE A 247 2.46 26.60 -3.14
C ILE A 247 3.96 26.53 -3.48
N ASP A 248 4.80 27.03 -2.59
CA ASP A 248 6.25 26.86 -2.68
C ASP A 248 6.62 25.52 -2.03
N TYR A 249 6.82 24.49 -2.87
CA TYR A 249 7.14 23.12 -2.46
C TYR A 249 8.24 22.56 -3.36
N ALA A 250 9.37 22.19 -2.78
CA ALA A 250 10.58 21.80 -3.52
C ALA A 250 10.36 20.61 -4.47
N ASP A 251 9.47 19.69 -4.08
CA ASP A 251 9.12 18.49 -4.85
C ASP A 251 7.88 18.67 -5.73
N PHE A 252 7.41 19.90 -5.93
CA PHE A 252 6.26 20.18 -6.77
C PHE A 252 6.44 19.62 -8.20
N ALA A 253 5.40 18.96 -8.72
CA ALA A 253 5.34 18.51 -10.11
C ALA A 253 4.23 19.23 -10.88
N TYR A 254 2.97 19.15 -10.43
CA TYR A 254 1.83 19.79 -11.09
C TYR A 254 0.60 19.83 -10.17
N TYR A 255 -0.34 20.68 -10.51
CA TYR A 255 -1.70 20.65 -9.97
C TYR A 255 -2.60 19.77 -10.82
N LYS A 256 -3.51 19.05 -10.19
CA LYS A 256 -4.53 18.23 -10.82
C LYS A 256 -5.90 18.83 -10.56
N ILE A 257 -6.64 19.12 -11.63
CA ILE A 257 -7.94 19.78 -11.59
C ILE A 257 -9.03 18.71 -11.73
N TYR A 258 -9.97 18.72 -10.82
CA TYR A 258 -11.16 17.89 -10.81
C TYR A 258 -12.38 18.71 -11.08
N SER A 259 -13.30 18.24 -11.93
CA SER A 259 -14.56 18.90 -12.27
C SER A 259 -15.72 17.92 -12.35
N GLY A 260 -16.92 18.44 -12.11
CA GLY A 260 -18.18 17.73 -12.25
C GLY A 260 -19.36 18.68 -12.39
N SER A 261 -20.49 18.18 -12.94
CA SER A 261 -21.72 18.94 -13.12
C SER A 261 -22.60 19.01 -11.87
N ASN A 262 -22.33 18.19 -10.87
CA ASN A 262 -23.05 18.16 -9.60
C ASN A 262 -22.13 17.67 -8.45
N THR A 263 -22.60 17.80 -7.22
CA THR A 263 -21.86 17.40 -6.01
C THR A 263 -22.18 15.99 -5.51
N LEU A 264 -23.14 15.30 -6.13
CA LEU A 264 -23.59 13.97 -5.72
C LEU A 264 -22.67 12.85 -6.24
N LEU A 265 -22.01 13.11 -7.37
CA LEU A 265 -21.08 12.18 -8.00
C LEU A 265 -19.64 12.60 -7.75
N PRO A 266 -18.69 11.66 -7.71
CA PRO A 266 -17.27 11.98 -7.65
C PRO A 266 -16.85 12.87 -8.82
N LEU A 267 -16.04 13.88 -8.54
CA LEU A 267 -15.46 14.72 -9.58
C LEU A 267 -14.39 13.95 -10.37
N SER A 268 -14.35 14.20 -11.67
CA SER A 268 -13.36 13.57 -12.57
C SER A 268 -12.19 14.49 -12.83
N VAL A 269 -11.01 13.94 -13.08
CA VAL A 269 -9.82 14.70 -13.49
C VAL A 269 -10.04 15.24 -14.90
N VAL A 270 -9.96 16.56 -15.05
CA VAL A 270 -10.15 17.24 -16.35
C VAL A 270 -8.87 17.83 -16.89
N ALA A 271 -7.91 18.19 -16.04
CA ALA A 271 -6.64 18.78 -16.47
C ALA A 271 -5.52 18.59 -15.46
N LYS A 272 -4.29 18.86 -15.93
CA LYS A 272 -3.07 19.03 -15.13
C LYS A 272 -2.39 20.32 -15.58
N THR A 273 -1.85 21.11 -14.64
CA THR A 273 -1.13 22.35 -14.93
C THR A 273 -0.03 22.61 -13.92
N ALA A 274 1.02 23.29 -14.30
CA ALA A 274 2.04 23.80 -13.39
C ALA A 274 1.70 25.18 -12.82
N GLU A 275 0.76 25.88 -13.47
CA GLU A 275 0.32 27.22 -13.06
C GLU A 275 -0.72 27.13 -11.95
N ASN A 276 -0.84 28.17 -11.15
CA ASN A 276 -1.86 28.30 -10.11
C ASN A 276 -3.19 28.90 -10.63
N THR A 277 -3.47 28.69 -11.92
CA THR A 277 -4.70 29.07 -12.61
C THR A 277 -5.04 28.05 -13.69
N TYR A 278 -6.34 27.96 -14.02
CA TYR A 278 -6.83 27.11 -15.09
C TYR A 278 -8.10 27.68 -15.70
N GLU A 279 -8.23 27.61 -17.02
CA GLU A 279 -9.45 27.99 -17.74
C GLU A 279 -10.17 26.74 -18.25
N ASP A 280 -11.38 26.52 -17.74
CA ASP A 280 -12.29 25.47 -18.22
C ASP A 280 -13.23 26.08 -19.29
N VAL A 281 -13.02 25.75 -20.55
CA VAL A 281 -13.83 26.27 -21.65
C VAL A 281 -15.13 25.47 -21.73
N ILE A 282 -16.23 26.16 -21.43
CA ILE A 282 -17.59 25.59 -21.45
C ILE A 282 -18.43 26.40 -22.43
N ASN A 283 -18.79 25.85 -23.58
CA ASN A 283 -19.54 26.58 -24.63
C ASN A 283 -21.02 26.83 -24.28
N GLY A 284 -21.36 26.74 -23.00
CA GLY A 284 -22.71 26.98 -22.48
C GLY A 284 -22.86 28.32 -21.77
N VAL A 285 -24.10 28.72 -21.54
CA VAL A 285 -24.51 29.94 -20.88
C VAL A 285 -25.19 29.59 -19.56
N SER A 286 -24.84 30.23 -18.45
CA SER A 286 -25.30 29.88 -17.11
C SER A 286 -24.99 28.43 -16.69
N GLU A 287 -23.97 27.85 -17.29
CA GLU A 287 -23.56 26.49 -16.97
C GLU A 287 -22.80 26.46 -15.63
N LYS A 288 -23.21 25.55 -14.77
CA LYS A 288 -22.58 25.32 -13.46
C LYS A 288 -21.62 24.15 -13.52
N ARG A 289 -20.46 24.29 -12.84
CA ARG A 289 -19.49 23.24 -12.59
C ARG A 289 -18.94 23.36 -11.18
N TYR A 290 -18.51 22.24 -10.65
CA TYR A 290 -17.93 22.10 -9.32
C TYR A 290 -16.49 21.63 -9.44
N TYR A 291 -15.57 22.24 -8.68
CA TYR A 291 -14.15 22.03 -8.85
C TYR A 291 -13.46 21.71 -7.51
N LYS A 292 -12.45 20.85 -7.59
CA LYS A 292 -11.43 20.66 -6.57
C LYS A 292 -10.07 20.67 -7.26
N VAL A 293 -9.03 21.05 -6.52
CA VAL A 293 -7.65 21.03 -7.01
C VAL A 293 -6.78 20.34 -5.97
N SER A 294 -5.90 19.45 -6.42
CA SER A 294 -4.84 18.87 -5.63
C SER A 294 -3.48 19.24 -6.19
N MET A 295 -2.45 19.09 -5.39
CA MET A 295 -1.06 19.14 -5.80
C MET A 295 -0.49 17.75 -5.86
N VAL A 296 0.32 17.46 -6.87
CA VAL A 296 1.06 16.19 -7.03
C VAL A 296 2.55 16.49 -7.02
N ASP A 297 3.31 15.73 -6.26
CA ASP A 297 4.75 15.86 -6.19
C ASP A 297 5.48 15.02 -7.26
N LYS A 298 6.82 15.15 -7.32
CA LYS A 298 7.68 14.43 -8.27
C LYS A 298 7.67 12.91 -8.07
N ASP A 299 7.30 12.45 -6.86
CA ASP A 299 7.17 11.02 -6.54
C ASP A 299 5.77 10.46 -6.84
N GLY A 300 4.85 11.34 -7.28
CA GLY A 300 3.46 10.99 -7.59
C GLY A 300 2.53 10.95 -6.39
N LEU A 301 2.98 11.43 -5.22
CA LEU A 301 2.10 11.59 -4.06
C LEU A 301 1.18 12.78 -4.29
N GLU A 302 -0.11 12.57 -4.01
CA GLU A 302 -1.15 13.57 -4.21
C GLU A 302 -1.62 14.14 -2.86
N SER A 303 -1.73 15.46 -2.79
CA SER A 303 -2.24 16.13 -1.60
C SER A 303 -3.69 15.77 -1.30
N PRO A 304 -4.14 15.89 -0.04
CA PRO A 304 -5.56 15.83 0.25
C PRO A 304 -6.33 16.87 -0.57
N LEU A 305 -7.54 16.50 -1.00
CA LEU A 305 -8.50 17.42 -1.59
C LEU A 305 -9.24 18.18 -0.48
N MET A 306 -9.64 19.42 -0.77
CA MET A 306 -10.57 20.15 0.11
C MET A 306 -11.89 19.38 0.28
N SER A 307 -12.54 19.53 1.42
CA SER A 307 -13.79 18.81 1.73
C SER A 307 -14.90 19.18 0.75
N GLU A 308 -15.15 20.49 0.60
CA GLU A 308 -16.21 20.99 -0.26
C GLU A 308 -15.69 21.46 -1.62
N PRO A 309 -16.38 21.17 -2.73
CA PRO A 309 -16.02 21.69 -4.04
C PRO A 309 -16.43 23.15 -4.19
N VAL A 310 -15.69 23.89 -5.03
CA VAL A 310 -15.99 25.27 -5.36
C VAL A 310 -16.88 25.33 -6.61
N GLU A 311 -17.99 26.06 -6.51
CA GLU A 311 -18.92 26.29 -7.64
C GLU A 311 -18.40 27.43 -8.54
N GLY A 312 -18.30 27.15 -9.85
CA GLY A 312 -18.14 28.14 -10.91
C GLY A 312 -19.36 28.17 -11.82
N ILE A 313 -19.62 29.33 -12.44
CA ILE A 313 -20.76 29.52 -13.34
C ILE A 313 -20.32 30.36 -14.52
N THR A 314 -20.67 29.94 -15.75
CA THR A 314 -20.43 30.77 -16.94
C THR A 314 -21.39 31.95 -16.97
N LEU A 315 -21.00 33.05 -17.65
CA LEU A 315 -21.82 34.23 -17.79
C LEU A 315 -23.21 33.87 -18.32
N GLY A 316 -24.24 34.41 -17.66
CA GLY A 316 -25.63 34.21 -18.07
C GLY A 316 -25.98 35.00 -19.36
N ALA A 317 -27.08 34.65 -19.99
CA ALA A 317 -27.64 35.38 -21.12
C ALA A 317 -28.08 36.81 -20.66
N PRO A 318 -28.03 37.82 -21.55
CA PRO A 318 -28.69 39.11 -21.30
C PRO A 318 -30.18 38.94 -21.12
N LEU A 319 -30.84 39.91 -20.50
CA LEU A 319 -32.29 39.87 -20.37
C LEU A 319 -32.95 40.07 -21.77
N ALA A 320 -34.07 39.37 -21.96
CA ALA A 320 -34.81 39.55 -23.20
C ALA A 320 -35.35 40.99 -23.34
N PRO A 321 -35.21 41.61 -24.52
CA PRO A 321 -35.87 42.87 -24.81
C PRO A 321 -37.40 42.80 -24.65
N ASN A 322 -38.05 43.95 -24.63
CA ASN A 322 -39.50 44.03 -24.61
C ASN A 322 -39.98 44.89 -25.79
N ILE A 323 -40.78 44.29 -26.70
CA ILE A 323 -41.35 45.07 -27.79
C ILE A 323 -42.43 45.98 -27.20
N VAL A 324 -42.29 47.27 -27.45
CA VAL A 324 -43.22 48.30 -26.95
C VAL A 324 -44.07 48.90 -28.02
N LEU A 325 -43.67 48.79 -29.31
CA LEU A 325 -44.46 49.28 -30.45
C LEU A 325 -44.33 48.32 -31.66
N CYS A 326 -45.45 48.10 -32.30
CA CYS A 326 -45.48 47.50 -33.62
C CYS A 326 -46.58 48.24 -34.41
N ALA A 327 -46.15 49.21 -35.20
CA ALA A 327 -47.06 50.11 -35.95
C ALA A 327 -47.01 49.80 -37.44
N VAL A 328 -48.15 49.80 -38.08
CA VAL A 328 -48.24 49.72 -39.55
C VAL A 328 -48.05 51.10 -40.13
N GLU A 329 -47.11 51.23 -41.04
CA GLU A 329 -46.83 52.43 -41.80
C GLU A 329 -47.10 52.17 -43.31
N ASP A 330 -47.18 53.21 -44.14
CA ASP A 330 -47.49 53.08 -45.57
C ASP A 330 -46.54 52.17 -46.33
N ASP A 331 -45.25 52.17 -45.96
CA ASP A 331 -44.17 51.47 -46.63
C ASP A 331 -43.63 50.25 -45.82
N GLY A 332 -44.22 49.89 -44.64
CA GLY A 332 -43.74 48.77 -43.85
C GLY A 332 -44.40 48.62 -42.52
N ILE A 333 -43.80 47.76 -41.65
CA ILE A 333 -44.16 47.60 -40.26
C ILE A 333 -42.97 48.09 -39.41
N LYS A 334 -43.19 49.08 -38.55
CA LYS A 334 -42.17 49.57 -37.62
C LYS A 334 -42.32 48.77 -36.29
N VAL A 335 -41.20 48.20 -35.86
CA VAL A 335 -41.10 47.52 -34.57
C VAL A 335 -40.08 48.26 -33.69
N GLU A 336 -40.52 48.62 -32.48
CA GLU A 336 -39.62 49.25 -31.50
C GLU A 336 -39.62 48.44 -30.19
N TRP A 337 -38.47 48.41 -29.55
CA TRP A 337 -38.28 47.70 -28.27
C TRP A 337 -37.37 48.47 -27.31
N ILE A 338 -37.43 48.05 -26.06
CA ILE A 338 -36.55 48.52 -25.00
C ILE A 338 -35.76 47.33 -24.42
N ASP A 339 -34.56 47.60 -23.94
CA ASP A 339 -33.76 46.65 -23.20
C ASP A 339 -34.19 46.55 -21.76
N ASN A 340 -34.02 45.36 -21.18
CA ASN A 340 -34.26 45.11 -19.76
C ASN A 340 -32.94 45.02 -18.96
N ASP A 341 -31.80 45.09 -19.65
CA ASP A 341 -30.46 45.31 -19.05
C ASP A 341 -29.59 46.17 -19.99
N ASP A 342 -28.36 46.49 -19.59
CA ASP A 342 -27.40 47.33 -20.33
C ASP A 342 -26.41 46.49 -21.20
N ARG A 343 -26.58 45.21 -21.29
CA ARG A 343 -25.63 44.29 -21.93
C ARG A 343 -25.82 44.21 -23.44
N ALA A 344 -27.02 44.47 -23.95
CA ALA A 344 -27.32 44.37 -25.38
C ALA A 344 -26.43 45.26 -26.24
N ARG A 345 -25.91 44.77 -27.34
CA ARG A 345 -25.10 45.48 -28.34
C ARG A 345 -25.66 45.35 -29.75
N GLU A 346 -26.29 44.26 -30.04
CA GLU A 346 -26.94 43.96 -31.33
C GLU A 346 -28.23 43.20 -31.09
N TYR A 347 -29.09 43.17 -32.12
CA TYR A 347 -30.40 42.50 -32.05
C TYR A 347 -30.64 41.65 -33.30
N ILE A 348 -31.36 40.55 -33.07
CA ILE A 348 -32.00 39.73 -34.13
C ILE A 348 -33.48 39.92 -33.98
N VAL A 349 -34.17 40.35 -35.07
CA VAL A 349 -35.63 40.36 -35.13
C VAL A 349 -36.10 39.20 -36.01
N LYS A 350 -36.95 38.35 -35.42
CA LYS A 350 -37.61 37.27 -36.12
C LYS A 350 -39.07 37.63 -36.46
N ARG A 351 -39.46 37.49 -37.72
CA ARG A 351 -40.82 37.66 -38.22
C ARG A 351 -41.38 36.27 -38.60
N THR A 352 -42.63 36.03 -38.20
CA THR A 352 -43.39 34.84 -38.59
C THR A 352 -44.81 35.27 -39.04
N GLY A 353 -45.44 34.58 -39.95
CA GLY A 353 -46.78 34.90 -40.46
C GLY A 353 -46.79 35.32 -41.90
N GLY A 354 -47.92 35.71 -42.44
CA GLY A 354 -48.06 36.13 -43.84
C GLY A 354 -47.72 35.06 -44.91
N GLY A 355 -47.56 33.79 -44.52
CA GLY A 355 -47.13 32.70 -45.36
C GLY A 355 -45.61 32.61 -45.51
N SER A 356 -44.79 33.37 -44.73
CA SER A 356 -43.31 33.39 -44.80
C SER A 356 -42.72 33.70 -43.42
N SER A 357 -41.47 33.32 -43.21
CA SER A 357 -40.64 33.77 -42.10
C SER A 357 -39.45 34.58 -42.60
N ALA A 358 -39.04 35.55 -41.80
CA ALA A 358 -37.81 36.34 -42.05
C ALA A 358 -37.01 36.54 -40.77
N VAL A 359 -35.68 36.65 -40.91
CA VAL A 359 -34.77 36.93 -39.83
C VAL A 359 -33.91 38.13 -40.21
N PHE A 360 -34.00 39.18 -39.43
CA PHE A 360 -33.20 40.40 -39.62
C PHE A 360 -32.10 40.40 -38.55
N LYS A 361 -30.84 40.48 -38.97
CA LYS A 361 -29.65 40.37 -38.10
C LYS A 361 -28.86 41.69 -38.10
N GLU A 362 -27.88 41.77 -37.18
CA GLU A 362 -26.92 42.88 -37.07
C GLU A 362 -27.59 44.26 -36.84
N ILE A 363 -28.75 44.27 -36.19
CA ILE A 363 -29.47 45.47 -35.89
C ILE A 363 -28.83 46.12 -34.63
N LYS A 364 -28.36 47.37 -34.80
CA LYS A 364 -27.72 48.14 -33.70
C LYS A 364 -28.65 49.20 -33.08
N SER A 365 -29.76 49.52 -33.72
CA SER A 365 -30.80 50.40 -33.19
C SER A 365 -31.86 49.60 -32.45
N LYS A 366 -32.60 50.26 -31.58
CA LYS A 366 -33.74 49.63 -30.87
C LYS A 366 -35.05 49.71 -31.69
N GLN A 367 -34.93 49.70 -32.97
CA GLN A 367 -36.04 49.68 -33.90
C GLN A 367 -35.70 49.00 -35.22
N LEU A 368 -36.71 48.44 -35.86
CA LEU A 368 -36.65 47.89 -37.20
C LEU A 368 -37.85 48.35 -38.00
N LYS A 369 -37.61 48.74 -39.29
CA LYS A 369 -38.70 48.93 -40.24
C LYS A 369 -38.68 47.78 -41.25
N ASP A 370 -39.68 46.94 -41.19
CA ASP A 370 -39.84 45.80 -42.09
C ASP A 370 -40.60 46.22 -43.35
N ILE A 371 -39.89 46.64 -44.36
CA ILE A 371 -40.41 47.05 -45.67
C ILE A 371 -40.81 45.85 -46.53
N THR A 372 -40.55 44.62 -46.12
CA THR A 372 -40.90 43.40 -46.83
C THR A 372 -42.25 42.81 -46.44
N ALA A 373 -42.94 43.42 -45.47
CA ALA A 373 -44.25 43.02 -45.03
C ALA A 373 -45.32 43.37 -46.12
N LEU A 374 -46.08 42.40 -46.56
CA LEU A 374 -47.10 42.52 -47.65
C LEU A 374 -48.46 42.97 -47.11
N PRO A 375 -49.19 43.83 -47.83
CA PRO A 375 -50.54 44.24 -47.46
C PRO A 375 -51.48 43.06 -47.32
N GLY A 376 -52.45 43.17 -46.39
CA GLY A 376 -53.46 42.16 -46.11
C GLY A 376 -52.96 40.93 -45.37
N LYS A 377 -51.74 40.99 -44.83
CA LYS A 377 -51.13 39.89 -44.08
C LYS A 377 -50.90 40.24 -42.64
N VAL A 378 -50.94 39.19 -41.75
CA VAL A 378 -50.68 39.33 -40.31
C VAL A 378 -49.30 38.73 -40.05
N TYR A 379 -48.47 39.50 -39.33
CA TYR A 379 -47.13 39.14 -38.95
C TYR A 379 -46.93 39.25 -37.43
N SER A 380 -46.13 38.34 -36.87
CA SER A 380 -45.67 38.38 -35.49
C SER A 380 -44.16 38.58 -35.45
N TYR A 381 -43.74 39.40 -34.50
CA TYR A 381 -42.30 39.77 -34.34
C TYR A 381 -41.85 39.37 -32.93
N GLU A 382 -40.59 38.92 -32.84
CA GLU A 382 -39.83 38.63 -31.65
C GLU A 382 -38.43 39.23 -31.80
N VAL A 383 -37.90 39.78 -30.73
CA VAL A 383 -36.54 40.39 -30.69
C VAL A 383 -35.67 39.60 -29.74
N ILE A 384 -34.45 39.32 -30.16
CA ILE A 384 -33.39 38.71 -29.37
C ILE A 384 -32.25 39.71 -29.25
N ALA A 385 -31.81 39.99 -28.03
CA ALA A 385 -30.61 40.80 -27.79
C ALA A 385 -29.36 39.95 -27.82
N ILE A 386 -28.26 40.48 -28.31
CA ILE A 386 -26.93 39.90 -28.33
C ILE A 386 -25.97 40.80 -27.55
N ASP A 387 -25.23 40.22 -26.59
CA ASP A 387 -24.23 40.99 -25.85
C ASP A 387 -22.88 41.09 -26.59
N ALA A 388 -21.90 41.81 -26.00
CA ALA A 388 -20.56 41.96 -26.54
C ALA A 388 -19.77 40.67 -26.68
N ASN A 389 -20.20 39.59 -26.03
CA ASN A 389 -19.58 38.26 -26.08
C ASN A 389 -20.31 37.31 -27.08
N GLY A 390 -21.29 37.84 -27.83
CA GLY A 390 -22.11 37.02 -28.74
C GLY A 390 -23.08 36.06 -28.02
N ILE A 391 -23.47 36.40 -26.79
CA ILE A 391 -24.46 35.60 -26.04
C ILE A 391 -25.85 36.16 -26.37
N GLU A 392 -26.74 35.28 -26.83
CA GLU A 392 -28.11 35.66 -27.17
C GLU A 392 -29.03 35.57 -25.93
N SER A 393 -29.96 36.54 -25.84
CA SER A 393 -31.03 36.50 -24.86
C SER A 393 -32.11 35.45 -25.25
N LYS A 394 -33.05 35.23 -24.35
CA LYS A 394 -34.34 34.64 -24.76
C LYS A 394 -35.10 35.62 -25.68
N PRO A 395 -36.01 35.12 -26.56
CA PRO A 395 -36.85 36.02 -27.35
C PRO A 395 -37.72 36.91 -26.45
N SER A 396 -38.00 38.11 -26.96
CA SER A 396 -38.95 39.06 -26.34
C SER A 396 -40.38 38.48 -26.27
N ASN A 397 -41.30 39.26 -25.69
CA ASN A 397 -42.71 39.08 -25.92
C ASN A 397 -43.03 39.10 -27.45
N LYS A 398 -44.02 38.36 -27.89
CA LYS A 398 -44.56 38.39 -29.23
C LYS A 398 -45.46 39.60 -29.41
N PHE A 399 -45.27 40.31 -30.49
CA PHE A 399 -46.15 41.38 -30.89
C PHE A 399 -46.66 41.12 -32.32
N THR A 400 -47.95 41.34 -32.58
CA THR A 400 -48.60 41.04 -33.85
C THR A 400 -49.15 42.30 -34.50
N ALA A 401 -48.89 42.47 -35.78
CA ALA A 401 -49.44 43.55 -36.58
C ALA A 401 -50.01 43.02 -37.92
N ALA A 402 -51.09 43.62 -38.35
CA ALA A 402 -51.71 43.32 -39.64
C ALA A 402 -51.47 44.50 -40.62
N LYS A 403 -50.69 44.26 -41.68
CA LYS A 403 -50.42 45.29 -42.73
C LYS A 403 -51.55 45.36 -43.72
#